data_e4dcda1a7087db833445e83b91367b55
#
_entry.id   e4dcda1a7087db833445e83b91367b55
#
_cell.length_a   1.000
_cell.length_b   1.000
_cell.length_c   1.000
_cell.angle_alpha   90.00
_cell.angle_beta   90.00
_cell.angle_gamma   90.00
#
_symmetry.space_group_name_H-M   'P 1'
#
loop_
_entity.id
_entity.type
_entity.pdbx_description
1 polymer ?
#
loop_
_entity_poly.entity_id
_entity_poly.type
_entity_poly.pdbx_seq_one_letter_code
_entity_poly.pdbx_strand_id
1 'polypeptide(L)'
;MTNSTQTKHGILPTPPVPEDLPSAVFTENARQVLIRRYVRRGDDGKPAETVEEMFWRVAYHIAAVEETWGTDVMARAREFYHLLSSKAFFPNSPTFTGAGTLLGQLAACFVLPIADDMGRASDGIFQTLRDAALIQQTGGGNGFSFSRLRPKGSLVKSSAGQATGPVGFLRVYDNAFGEIAQGGTRRGANMAVLRVDHPDIEDFVACKTNENQITNFNISVGITDAFMRAVEARVSAPAAGK
;
A
#
# COMPACT_ATOMS: atom_id res chain seq x y z
N MET A 1 11.52 9.59 -35.18
CA MET A 1 10.91 10.87 -34.72
C MET A 1 9.93 10.48 -33.60
N THR A 2 10.36 10.53 -32.37
CA THR A 2 9.54 10.21 -31.21
C THR A 2 8.60 11.36 -30.95
N ASN A 3 7.31 11.15 -31.21
CA ASN A 3 6.25 12.05 -30.77
C ASN A 3 6.37 12.22 -29.26
N SER A 4 6.86 13.36 -28.79
CA SER A 4 6.77 13.76 -27.39
C SER A 4 5.29 13.98 -27.10
N THR A 5 4.65 12.97 -26.53
CA THR A 5 3.29 13.06 -26.00
C THR A 5 3.33 14.08 -24.86
N GLN A 6 2.93 15.32 -25.15
CA GLN A 6 2.89 16.39 -24.15
C GLN A 6 1.87 16.02 -23.09
N THR A 7 2.35 15.69 -21.89
CA THR A 7 1.51 15.51 -20.71
C THR A 7 1.01 16.87 -20.24
N LYS A 8 -0.30 17.06 -20.21
CA LYS A 8 -0.91 18.27 -19.67
C LYS A 8 -1.15 18.06 -18.17
N HIS A 9 -0.51 18.86 -17.33
CA HIS A 9 -0.62 18.75 -15.85
C HIS A 9 -0.28 17.37 -15.28
N GLY A 10 0.68 16.65 -15.88
CA GLY A 10 1.06 15.29 -15.48
C GLY A 10 0.03 14.20 -15.79
N ILE A 11 -0.98 14.52 -16.61
CA ILE A 11 -1.98 13.57 -17.11
C ILE A 11 -1.51 13.05 -18.49
N LEU A 12 -1.57 11.74 -18.68
CA LEU A 12 -1.34 11.12 -19.98
C LEU A 12 -2.48 11.48 -20.94
N PRO A 13 -2.23 11.50 -22.27
CA PRO A 13 -3.28 11.79 -23.25
C PRO A 13 -4.49 10.88 -23.05
N THR A 14 -5.64 11.51 -22.85
CA THR A 14 -6.93 10.84 -22.65
C THR A 14 -7.90 11.38 -23.69
N PRO A 15 -8.66 10.53 -24.39
CA PRO A 15 -9.71 10.99 -25.30
C PRO A 15 -10.74 11.87 -24.56
N PRO A 16 -11.44 12.77 -25.24
CA PRO A 16 -12.54 13.50 -24.64
C PRO A 16 -13.61 12.57 -24.06
N VAL A 17 -14.28 13.00 -23.01
CA VAL A 17 -15.44 12.27 -22.47
C VAL A 17 -16.50 12.19 -23.58
N PRO A 18 -16.98 10.99 -23.95
CA PRO A 18 -18.09 10.87 -24.91
C PRO A 18 -19.35 11.59 -24.44
N GLU A 19 -19.95 12.36 -25.33
CA GLU A 19 -21.11 13.23 -25.03
C GLU A 19 -22.35 12.44 -24.55
N ASP A 20 -22.47 11.19 -24.95
CA ASP A 20 -23.59 10.30 -24.62
C ASP A 20 -23.44 9.63 -23.23
N LEU A 21 -22.32 9.83 -22.53
CA LEU A 21 -22.13 9.28 -21.20
C LEU A 21 -22.91 10.08 -20.14
N PRO A 22 -23.53 9.39 -19.16
CA PRO A 22 -24.32 10.07 -18.14
C PRO A 22 -23.41 10.87 -17.18
N SER A 23 -23.89 12.04 -16.77
CA SER A 23 -23.28 12.75 -15.65
C SER A 23 -23.46 11.99 -14.33
N ALA A 24 -22.45 12.01 -13.49
CA ALA A 24 -22.51 11.37 -12.18
C ALA A 24 -23.28 12.24 -11.19
N VAL A 25 -24.34 11.67 -10.59
CA VAL A 25 -25.16 12.35 -9.59
C VAL A 25 -24.60 12.11 -8.19
N PHE A 26 -24.12 13.18 -7.57
CA PHE A 26 -23.58 13.19 -6.20
C PHE A 26 -24.27 14.25 -5.36
N THR A 27 -24.28 14.05 -4.05
CA THR A 27 -24.55 15.14 -3.11
C THR A 27 -23.46 16.19 -3.23
N GLU A 28 -23.75 17.45 -2.93
CA GLU A 28 -22.75 18.52 -2.95
C GLU A 28 -21.53 18.17 -2.11
N ASN A 29 -21.73 17.60 -0.94
CA ASN A 29 -20.63 17.19 -0.05
C ASN A 29 -19.73 16.12 -0.67
N ALA A 30 -20.31 15.09 -1.30
CA ALA A 30 -19.55 14.05 -1.99
C ALA A 30 -18.76 14.62 -3.17
N ARG A 31 -19.36 15.51 -3.98
CA ARG A 31 -18.69 16.19 -5.10
C ARG A 31 -17.51 17.02 -4.61
N GLN A 32 -17.67 17.77 -3.52
CA GLN A 32 -16.59 18.56 -2.92
C GLN A 32 -15.44 17.68 -2.42
N VAL A 33 -15.73 16.51 -1.84
CA VAL A 33 -14.69 15.55 -1.43
C VAL A 33 -13.91 15.02 -2.64
N LEU A 34 -14.61 14.64 -3.72
CA LEU A 34 -13.96 14.18 -4.96
C LEU A 34 -13.03 15.26 -5.54
N ILE A 35 -13.52 16.50 -5.64
CA ILE A 35 -12.75 17.63 -6.17
C ILE A 35 -11.52 17.92 -5.31
N ARG A 36 -11.67 17.91 -3.98
CA ARG A 36 -10.55 18.26 -3.08
C ARG A 36 -9.47 17.18 -3.00
N ARG A 37 -9.85 15.91 -3.09
CA ARG A 37 -8.95 14.79 -2.79
C ARG A 37 -8.43 14.04 -4.02
N TYR A 38 -9.17 13.99 -5.12
CA TYR A 38 -8.90 13.08 -6.22
C TYR A 38 -8.75 13.75 -7.59
N VAL A 39 -9.47 14.84 -7.83
CA VAL A 39 -9.34 15.62 -9.07
C VAL A 39 -7.93 16.19 -9.17
N ARG A 40 -7.31 16.04 -10.34
CA ARG A 40 -5.97 16.59 -10.62
C ARG A 40 -5.99 18.10 -10.58
N ARG A 41 -4.91 18.67 -10.08
CA ARG A 41 -4.71 20.11 -10.00
C ARG A 41 -3.69 20.56 -11.04
N GLY A 42 -3.94 21.72 -11.61
CA GLY A 42 -2.98 22.42 -12.44
C GLY A 42 -1.88 23.08 -11.63
N ASP A 43 -0.92 23.67 -12.32
CA ASP A 43 0.20 24.39 -11.70
C ASP A 43 -0.25 25.60 -10.87
N ASP A 44 -1.45 26.12 -11.17
CA ASP A 44 -2.10 27.19 -10.41
C ASP A 44 -2.87 26.69 -9.15
N GLY A 45 -2.79 25.40 -8.85
CA GLY A 45 -3.48 24.75 -7.73
C GLY A 45 -4.98 24.56 -7.91
N LYS A 46 -5.57 24.99 -9.05
CA LYS A 46 -6.98 24.79 -9.35
C LYS A 46 -7.26 23.40 -9.94
N PRO A 47 -8.52 22.92 -9.87
CA PRO A 47 -8.90 21.69 -10.56
C PRO A 47 -8.58 21.77 -12.05
N ALA A 48 -7.84 20.78 -12.57
CA ALA A 48 -7.47 20.67 -13.98
C ALA A 48 -8.43 19.78 -14.79
N GLU A 49 -9.34 19.12 -14.11
CA GLU A 49 -10.37 18.23 -14.68
C GLU A 49 -11.64 18.33 -13.83
N THR A 50 -12.77 18.00 -14.41
CA THR A 50 -14.05 17.78 -13.71
C THR A 50 -14.08 16.38 -13.07
N VAL A 51 -15.11 16.09 -12.26
CA VAL A 51 -15.31 14.73 -11.69
C VAL A 51 -15.57 13.71 -12.81
N GLU A 52 -16.33 14.10 -13.82
CA GLU A 52 -16.64 13.28 -14.97
C GLU A 52 -15.39 12.99 -15.82
N GLU A 53 -14.55 13.99 -16.07
CA GLU A 53 -13.27 13.82 -16.75
C GLU A 53 -12.30 12.94 -15.94
N MET A 54 -12.28 13.07 -14.62
CA MET A 54 -11.51 12.18 -13.75
C MET A 54 -11.99 10.73 -13.87
N PHE A 55 -13.30 10.48 -13.84
CA PHE A 55 -13.85 9.14 -14.02
C PHE A 55 -13.52 8.56 -15.37
N TRP A 56 -13.62 9.39 -16.44
CA TRP A 56 -13.27 8.98 -17.77
C TRP A 56 -11.77 8.66 -17.91
N ARG A 57 -10.90 9.51 -17.39
CA ARG A 57 -9.46 9.26 -17.34
C ARG A 57 -9.15 7.92 -16.66
N VAL A 58 -9.71 7.68 -15.48
CA VAL A 58 -9.52 6.42 -14.77
C VAL A 58 -10.04 5.24 -15.60
N ALA A 59 -11.27 5.32 -16.08
CA ALA A 59 -11.88 4.26 -16.86
C ALA A 59 -11.08 3.93 -18.13
N TYR A 60 -10.67 4.95 -18.89
CA TYR A 60 -9.91 4.77 -20.11
C TYR A 60 -8.54 4.15 -19.89
N HIS A 61 -7.76 4.66 -18.93
CA HIS A 61 -6.41 4.16 -18.69
C HIS A 61 -6.38 2.79 -18.02
N ILE A 62 -7.40 2.43 -17.26
CA ILE A 62 -7.56 1.04 -16.77
C ILE A 62 -7.96 0.12 -17.92
N ALA A 63 -8.87 0.57 -18.81
CA ALA A 63 -9.32 -0.22 -19.96
C ALA A 63 -8.21 -0.40 -21.01
N ALA A 64 -7.22 0.50 -21.08
CA ALA A 64 -6.16 0.44 -22.09
C ALA A 64 -5.39 -0.89 -22.08
N VAL A 65 -5.29 -1.58 -20.94
CA VAL A 65 -4.64 -2.88 -20.84
C VAL A 65 -5.38 -3.97 -21.64
N GLU A 66 -6.68 -3.81 -21.85
CA GLU A 66 -7.54 -4.77 -22.57
C GLU A 66 -7.13 -4.91 -24.05
N GLU A 67 -6.44 -3.94 -24.62
CA GLU A 67 -5.87 -4.02 -25.97
C GLU A 67 -4.97 -5.26 -26.12
N THR A 68 -4.28 -5.66 -25.05
CA THR A 68 -3.41 -6.84 -25.01
C THR A 68 -4.17 -8.13 -25.36
N TRP A 69 -5.47 -8.17 -25.11
CA TRP A 69 -6.35 -9.31 -25.39
C TRP A 69 -7.29 -9.08 -26.61
N GLY A 70 -7.05 -7.98 -27.37
CA GLY A 70 -7.85 -7.66 -28.55
C GLY A 70 -9.27 -7.15 -28.25
N THR A 71 -9.52 -6.70 -27.00
CA THR A 71 -10.80 -6.10 -26.61
C THR A 71 -10.85 -4.64 -27.06
N ASP A 72 -12.03 -4.15 -27.44
CA ASP A 72 -12.26 -2.74 -27.72
C ASP A 72 -12.10 -1.91 -26.44
N VAL A 73 -11.00 -1.14 -26.38
CA VAL A 73 -10.66 -0.29 -25.26
C VAL A 73 -11.75 0.74 -24.96
N MET A 74 -12.35 1.34 -26.01
CA MET A 74 -13.38 2.36 -25.84
C MET A 74 -14.68 1.77 -25.27
N ALA A 75 -15.08 0.61 -25.75
CA ALA A 75 -16.23 -0.10 -25.20
C ALA A 75 -16.01 -0.47 -23.73
N ARG A 76 -14.86 -1.00 -23.39
CA ARG A 76 -14.50 -1.35 -21.99
C ARG A 76 -14.40 -0.10 -21.09
N ALA A 77 -13.84 0.99 -21.59
CA ALA A 77 -13.77 2.25 -20.86
C ALA A 77 -15.17 2.80 -20.52
N ARG A 78 -16.13 2.69 -21.45
CA ARG A 78 -17.53 3.06 -21.21
C ARG A 78 -18.16 2.22 -20.08
N GLU A 79 -17.94 0.93 -20.08
CA GLU A 79 -18.41 0.04 -19.00
C GLU A 79 -17.84 0.47 -17.63
N PHE A 80 -16.53 0.71 -17.57
CA PHE A 80 -15.89 1.17 -16.33
C PHE A 80 -16.38 2.55 -15.89
N TYR A 81 -16.59 3.49 -16.82
CA TYR A 81 -17.19 4.76 -16.51
C TYR A 81 -18.60 4.61 -15.92
N HIS A 82 -19.42 3.73 -16.46
CA HIS A 82 -20.76 3.46 -15.92
C HIS A 82 -20.71 2.90 -14.49
N LEU A 83 -19.74 2.04 -14.18
CA LEU A 83 -19.55 1.56 -12.80
C LEU A 83 -19.25 2.70 -11.83
N LEU A 84 -18.40 3.64 -12.23
CA LEU A 84 -18.02 4.79 -11.40
C LEU A 84 -19.18 5.80 -11.28
N SER A 85 -19.79 6.19 -12.38
CA SER A 85 -20.85 7.22 -12.44
C SER A 85 -22.14 6.77 -11.75
N SER A 86 -22.49 5.49 -11.84
CA SER A 86 -23.61 4.89 -11.12
C SER A 86 -23.33 4.59 -9.65
N LYS A 87 -22.09 4.70 -9.20
CA LYS A 87 -21.62 4.33 -7.85
C LYS A 87 -21.73 2.84 -7.55
N ALA A 88 -21.84 1.99 -8.57
CA ALA A 88 -21.84 0.54 -8.41
C ALA A 88 -20.48 0.00 -7.97
N PHE A 89 -19.41 0.71 -8.33
CA PHE A 89 -18.03 0.41 -7.93
C PHE A 89 -17.21 1.67 -7.75
N PHE A 90 -16.41 1.73 -6.68
CA PHE A 90 -15.39 2.75 -6.44
C PHE A 90 -14.06 2.07 -6.12
N PRO A 91 -13.01 2.31 -6.91
CA PRO A 91 -11.69 1.78 -6.61
C PRO A 91 -11.06 2.49 -5.41
N ASN A 92 -9.92 1.99 -4.95
CA ASN A 92 -9.13 2.64 -3.92
C ASN A 92 -8.64 4.03 -4.37
N SER A 93 -8.29 4.88 -3.40
CA SER A 93 -7.82 6.25 -3.67
C SER A 93 -6.66 6.36 -4.66
N PRO A 94 -5.59 5.53 -4.60
CA PRO A 94 -4.51 5.58 -5.57
C PRO A 94 -4.93 5.34 -7.01
N THR A 95 -5.96 4.55 -7.27
CA THR A 95 -6.49 4.39 -8.63
C THR A 95 -7.04 5.70 -9.17
N PHE A 96 -7.82 6.45 -8.37
CA PHE A 96 -8.30 7.77 -8.78
C PHE A 96 -7.17 8.77 -9.01
N THR A 97 -6.15 8.77 -8.18
CA THR A 97 -5.06 9.73 -8.27
C THR A 97 -3.95 9.31 -9.23
N GLY A 98 -3.76 8.01 -9.48
CA GLY A 98 -2.63 7.45 -10.22
C GLY A 98 -2.97 7.01 -11.65
N ALA A 99 -4.21 6.56 -11.93
CA ALA A 99 -4.57 6.11 -13.29
C ALA A 99 -4.46 7.26 -14.30
N GLY A 100 -3.80 7.01 -15.42
CA GLY A 100 -3.57 8.01 -16.45
C GLY A 100 -2.59 9.11 -16.04
N THR A 101 -1.67 8.84 -15.12
CA THR A 101 -0.59 9.76 -14.73
C THR A 101 0.78 9.15 -14.99
N LEU A 102 1.82 9.99 -15.00
CA LEU A 102 3.21 9.55 -15.19
C LEU A 102 3.67 8.56 -14.10
N LEU A 103 3.18 8.72 -12.87
CA LEU A 103 3.51 7.81 -11.78
C LEU A 103 2.86 6.43 -11.96
N GLY A 104 1.61 6.38 -12.43
CA GLY A 104 0.90 5.15 -12.76
C GLY A 104 0.65 4.19 -11.59
N GLN A 105 0.84 4.62 -10.34
CA GLN A 105 0.63 3.77 -9.18
C GLN A 105 -0.86 3.63 -8.87
N LEU A 106 -1.37 2.40 -8.92
CA LEU A 106 -2.79 2.10 -8.71
C LEU A 106 -3.07 1.41 -7.39
N ALA A 107 -2.05 0.84 -6.74
CA ALA A 107 -2.18 0.13 -5.47
C ALA A 107 -1.86 1.04 -4.29
N ALA A 108 -2.59 0.83 -3.19
CA ALA A 108 -2.40 1.56 -1.94
C ALA A 108 -1.39 0.91 -1.01
N CYS A 109 -1.31 -0.43 -1.05
CA CYS A 109 -0.57 -1.23 -0.08
C CYS A 109 0.19 -2.33 -0.78
N PHE A 110 1.41 -2.57 -0.31
CA PHE A 110 2.35 -3.53 -0.88
C PHE A 110 2.86 -4.44 0.24
N VAL A 111 2.92 -5.74 -0.02
CA VAL A 111 3.52 -6.72 0.89
C VAL A 111 4.89 -7.07 0.36
N LEU A 112 5.92 -6.81 1.16
CA LEU A 112 7.31 -7.04 0.79
C LEU A 112 7.88 -8.17 1.65
N PRO A 113 8.51 -9.18 1.04
CA PRO A 113 9.16 -10.26 1.77
C PRO A 113 10.43 -9.75 2.47
N ILE A 114 10.76 -10.32 3.63
CA ILE A 114 12.04 -10.11 4.30
C ILE A 114 12.71 -11.48 4.52
N ALA A 115 13.87 -11.69 3.89
CA ALA A 115 14.73 -12.83 4.16
C ALA A 115 15.67 -12.54 5.32
N ASP A 116 16.16 -13.61 5.97
CA ASP A 116 17.17 -13.53 7.03
C ASP A 116 18.59 -13.33 6.45
N ASP A 117 18.72 -12.22 5.72
CA ASP A 117 19.92 -11.77 5.04
C ASP A 117 20.02 -10.25 5.09
N MET A 118 21.22 -9.68 5.19
CA MET A 118 21.38 -8.23 5.33
C MET A 118 21.04 -7.44 4.05
N GLY A 119 21.22 -8.00 2.86
CA GLY A 119 20.96 -7.30 1.60
C GLY A 119 21.70 -7.86 0.39
N ARG A 120 22.21 -9.10 0.48
CA ARG A 120 22.76 -9.82 -0.68
C ARG A 120 21.65 -10.40 -1.55
N ALA A 121 20.61 -10.90 -0.90
CA ALA A 121 19.40 -11.36 -1.57
C ALA A 121 18.49 -10.17 -1.93
N SER A 122 17.70 -10.32 -2.98
CA SER A 122 16.74 -9.30 -3.43
C SER A 122 15.63 -9.01 -2.41
N ASP A 123 15.38 -9.95 -1.49
CA ASP A 123 14.45 -9.81 -0.36
C ASP A 123 15.18 -9.69 0.99
N GLY A 124 16.47 -9.36 0.98
CA GLY A 124 17.24 -9.11 2.20
C GLY A 124 16.77 -7.87 2.95
N ILE A 125 17.06 -7.79 4.26
CA ILE A 125 16.55 -6.76 5.19
C ILE A 125 16.71 -5.34 4.62
N PHE A 126 17.92 -4.94 4.24
CA PHE A 126 18.17 -3.57 3.75
C PHE A 126 17.76 -3.37 2.30
N GLN A 127 17.72 -4.41 1.47
CA GLN A 127 17.19 -4.32 0.12
C GLN A 127 15.68 -4.08 0.17
N THR A 128 14.96 -4.82 0.99
CA THR A 128 13.52 -4.62 1.22
C THR A 128 13.22 -3.24 1.80
N LEU A 129 14.06 -2.75 2.72
CA LEU A 129 13.92 -1.39 3.26
C LEU A 129 14.06 -0.33 2.16
N ARG A 130 15.03 -0.48 1.26
CA ARG A 130 15.21 0.41 0.10
C ARG A 130 13.96 0.43 -0.79
N ASP A 131 13.44 -0.73 -1.14
CA ASP A 131 12.29 -0.85 -2.04
C ASP A 131 11.02 -0.29 -1.38
N ALA A 132 10.84 -0.55 -0.08
CA ALA A 132 9.76 0.04 0.71
C ALA A 132 9.85 1.58 0.81
N ALA A 133 11.05 2.13 0.92
CA ALA A 133 11.27 3.58 0.92
C ALA A 133 10.80 4.23 -0.38
N LEU A 134 11.09 3.61 -1.53
CA LEU A 134 10.62 4.09 -2.84
C LEU A 134 9.10 4.04 -2.96
N ILE A 135 8.47 2.97 -2.46
CA ILE A 135 7.00 2.85 -2.41
C ILE A 135 6.41 3.93 -1.49
N GLN A 136 7.00 4.15 -0.31
CA GLN A 136 6.49 5.12 0.65
C GLN A 136 6.60 6.56 0.13
N GLN A 137 7.66 6.89 -0.61
CA GLN A 137 7.82 8.18 -1.27
C GLN A 137 6.65 8.53 -2.19
N THR A 138 6.02 7.52 -2.80
CA THR A 138 4.84 7.70 -3.67
C THR A 138 3.50 7.65 -2.90
N GLY A 139 3.53 7.56 -1.57
CA GLY A 139 2.34 7.47 -0.72
C GLY A 139 1.79 6.05 -0.56
N GLY A 140 2.51 5.03 -1.03
CA GLY A 140 2.17 3.62 -0.82
C GLY A 140 2.45 3.17 0.62
N GLY A 141 1.57 2.34 1.18
CA GLY A 141 1.78 1.67 2.46
C GLY A 141 2.52 0.34 2.28
N ASN A 142 3.26 -0.08 3.29
CA ASN A 142 4.05 -1.31 3.24
C ASN A 142 3.68 -2.28 4.35
N GLY A 143 3.62 -3.57 4.04
CA GLY A 143 3.44 -4.66 4.98
C GLY A 143 4.63 -5.63 4.94
N PHE A 144 5.08 -6.04 6.11
CA PHE A 144 6.25 -6.91 6.27
C PHE A 144 5.97 -8.05 7.24
N SER A 145 6.44 -9.26 6.89
CA SER A 145 6.55 -10.36 7.84
C SER A 145 7.99 -10.49 8.29
N PHE A 146 8.24 -10.24 9.56
CA PHE A 146 9.55 -10.43 10.20
C PHE A 146 9.78 -11.87 10.68
N SER A 147 8.83 -12.77 10.44
CA SER A 147 8.80 -14.13 10.98
C SER A 147 9.92 -15.04 10.46
N ARG A 148 10.56 -14.68 9.34
CA ARG A 148 11.67 -15.45 8.77
C ARG A 148 13.03 -15.06 9.36
N LEU A 149 13.09 -13.95 10.11
CA LEU A 149 14.33 -13.52 10.76
C LEU A 149 14.68 -14.43 11.93
N ARG A 150 15.95 -14.69 12.11
CA ARG A 150 16.43 -15.46 13.27
C ARG A 150 16.20 -14.71 14.57
N PRO A 151 16.02 -15.42 15.70
CA PRO A 151 15.82 -14.79 17.00
C PRO A 151 17.04 -13.96 17.44
N LYS A 152 16.78 -12.97 18.26
CA LYS A 152 17.79 -12.17 18.96
C LYS A 152 18.77 -13.08 19.71
N GLY A 153 20.04 -12.77 19.64
CA GLY A 153 21.11 -13.55 20.29
C GLY A 153 21.58 -14.78 19.51
N SER A 154 20.91 -15.17 18.41
CA SER A 154 21.37 -16.25 17.54
C SER A 154 22.76 -15.95 16.96
N LEU A 155 23.61 -16.97 16.86
CA LEU A 155 24.96 -16.82 16.33
C LEU A 155 24.94 -16.46 14.83
N VAL A 156 25.60 -15.40 14.46
CA VAL A 156 25.84 -15.01 13.07
C VAL A 156 27.15 -15.62 12.60
N LYS A 157 27.09 -16.73 11.86
CA LYS A 157 28.26 -17.52 11.44
C LYS A 157 29.32 -16.70 10.68
N SER A 158 28.90 -15.73 9.88
CA SER A 158 29.79 -14.92 9.03
C SER A 158 30.62 -13.88 9.81
N SER A 159 30.16 -13.44 10.97
CA SER A 159 30.82 -12.39 11.78
C SER A 159 31.16 -12.83 13.21
N ALA A 160 30.81 -14.06 13.60
CA ALA A 160 30.89 -14.56 14.97
C ALA A 160 30.15 -13.68 16.01
N GLY A 161 29.26 -12.79 15.56
CA GLY A 161 28.44 -11.91 16.38
C GLY A 161 27.08 -12.51 16.71
N GLN A 162 26.27 -11.74 17.43
CA GLN A 162 24.91 -12.11 17.80
C GLN A 162 23.89 -11.38 16.93
N ALA A 163 22.82 -12.05 16.57
CA ALA A 163 21.72 -11.49 15.81
C ALA A 163 20.93 -10.45 16.61
N THR A 164 20.50 -9.39 15.93
CA THR A 164 19.68 -8.31 16.49
C THR A 164 18.23 -8.75 16.76
N GLY A 165 17.74 -9.72 15.96
CA GLY A 165 16.36 -10.19 16.00
C GLY A 165 15.35 -9.26 15.31
N PRO A 166 14.11 -9.70 15.15
CA PRO A 166 13.07 -8.99 14.41
C PRO A 166 12.74 -7.60 14.98
N VAL A 167 12.67 -7.46 16.31
CA VAL A 167 12.31 -6.19 16.95
C VAL A 167 13.39 -5.12 16.75
N GLY A 168 14.66 -5.52 16.73
CA GLY A 168 15.75 -4.61 16.43
C GLY A 168 15.68 -4.05 15.01
N PHE A 169 15.42 -4.91 14.02
CA PHE A 169 15.23 -4.47 12.64
C PHE A 169 13.93 -3.68 12.43
N LEU A 170 12.85 -4.02 13.16
CA LEU A 170 11.63 -3.21 13.15
C LEU A 170 11.91 -1.76 13.58
N ARG A 171 12.76 -1.54 14.58
CA ARG A 171 13.18 -0.17 14.98
C ARG A 171 13.98 0.54 13.89
N VAL A 172 14.83 -0.18 13.16
CA VAL A 172 15.57 0.40 12.01
C VAL A 172 14.59 0.88 10.95
N TYR A 173 13.60 0.06 10.62
CA TYR A 173 12.55 0.41 9.66
C TYR A 173 11.69 1.58 10.16
N ASP A 174 11.30 1.57 11.43
CA ASP A 174 10.50 2.66 12.03
C ASP A 174 11.20 4.00 11.95
N ASN A 175 12.48 4.06 12.30
CA ASN A 175 13.28 5.27 12.19
C ASN A 175 13.42 5.73 10.74
N ALA A 176 13.71 4.82 9.81
CA ALA A 176 13.84 5.16 8.40
C ALA A 176 12.53 5.76 7.84
N PHE A 177 11.39 5.15 8.18
CA PHE A 177 10.09 5.66 7.72
C PHE A 177 9.63 6.93 8.42
N GLY A 178 10.17 7.23 9.60
CA GLY A 178 9.98 8.53 10.26
C GLY A 178 10.63 9.68 9.48
N GLU A 179 11.77 9.42 8.84
CA GLU A 179 12.55 10.44 8.13
C GLU A 179 12.21 10.56 6.63
N ILE A 180 11.56 9.55 6.05
CA ILE A 180 11.21 9.59 4.63
C ILE A 180 10.10 10.61 4.42
N ALA A 181 10.44 11.71 3.75
CA ALA A 181 9.46 12.70 3.31
C ALA A 181 8.49 12.06 2.30
N GLN A 182 7.21 12.15 2.62
CA GLN A 182 6.15 11.62 1.78
C GLN A 182 5.69 12.71 0.82
N GLY A 183 5.97 12.51 -0.47
CA GLY A 183 5.41 13.34 -1.53
C GLY A 183 3.93 12.99 -1.75
N GLY A 184 3.06 14.00 -1.71
CA GLY A 184 1.65 13.82 -2.05
C GLY A 184 0.67 13.98 -0.90
N THR A 185 -0.60 13.72 -1.19
CA THR A 185 -1.74 13.97 -0.29
C THR A 185 -2.01 12.82 0.68
N ARG A 186 -1.31 11.70 0.56
CA ARG A 186 -1.51 10.49 1.37
C ARG A 186 -0.25 10.09 2.10
N ARG A 187 -0.36 9.84 3.41
CA ARG A 187 0.67 9.21 4.22
C ARG A 187 0.58 7.68 4.07
N GLY A 188 1.67 7.02 3.66
CA GLY A 188 1.79 5.57 3.66
C GLY A 188 1.77 5.03 5.09
N ALA A 189 1.02 3.96 5.32
CA ALA A 189 1.00 3.26 6.60
C ALA A 189 1.87 2.01 6.50
N ASN A 190 2.54 1.64 7.60
CA ASN A 190 3.35 0.43 7.63
C ASN A 190 2.75 -0.59 8.62
N MET A 191 2.89 -1.87 8.28
CA MET A 191 2.44 -3.01 9.07
C MET A 191 3.59 -3.99 9.27
N ALA A 192 3.82 -4.39 10.51
CA ALA A 192 4.74 -5.47 10.86
C ALA A 192 3.97 -6.67 11.41
N VAL A 193 4.31 -7.87 10.94
CA VAL A 193 3.73 -9.12 11.43
C VAL A 193 4.84 -10.02 11.95
N LEU A 194 4.63 -10.63 13.12
CA LEU A 194 5.46 -11.70 13.65
C LEU A 194 4.58 -12.90 14.03
N ARG A 195 5.01 -14.11 13.67
CA ARG A 195 4.28 -15.33 14.04
C ARG A 195 4.32 -15.57 15.54
N VAL A 196 3.23 -16.10 16.09
CA VAL A 196 3.06 -16.38 17.52
C VAL A 196 4.06 -17.40 18.05
N ASP A 197 4.58 -18.27 17.18
CA ASP A 197 5.58 -19.30 17.53
C ASP A 197 7.04 -18.83 17.35
N HIS A 198 7.25 -17.54 17.03
CA HIS A 198 8.60 -16.98 16.98
C HIS A 198 9.17 -16.78 18.38
N PRO A 199 10.44 -17.15 18.66
CA PRO A 199 11.03 -17.01 20.01
C PRO A 199 10.98 -15.58 20.59
N ASP A 200 11.03 -14.54 19.74
CA ASP A 200 10.98 -13.14 20.17
C ASP A 200 9.56 -12.56 20.21
N ILE A 201 8.52 -13.39 20.24
CA ILE A 201 7.13 -12.90 20.15
C ILE A 201 6.73 -12.02 21.33
N GLU A 202 7.19 -12.32 22.52
CA GLU A 202 6.89 -11.52 23.73
C GLU A 202 7.53 -10.14 23.64
N ASP A 203 8.80 -10.05 23.20
CA ASP A 203 9.49 -8.79 22.94
C ASP A 203 8.76 -7.98 21.84
N PHE A 204 8.24 -8.65 20.81
CA PHE A 204 7.50 -8.01 19.73
C PHE A 204 6.15 -7.46 20.22
N VAL A 205 5.39 -8.20 20.99
CA VAL A 205 4.11 -7.72 21.55
C VAL A 205 4.34 -6.52 22.48
N ALA A 206 5.41 -6.57 23.29
CA ALA A 206 5.75 -5.52 24.22
C ALA A 206 6.41 -4.28 23.59
N CYS A 207 6.89 -4.35 22.33
CA CYS A 207 7.71 -3.30 21.72
C CYS A 207 7.02 -1.94 21.54
N LYS A 208 5.68 -1.89 21.60
CA LYS A 208 4.86 -0.68 21.51
C LYS A 208 4.21 -0.25 22.84
N THR A 209 4.59 -0.80 23.95
CA THR A 209 4.07 -0.37 25.26
C THR A 209 4.51 1.04 25.63
N ASN A 210 5.62 1.51 25.06
CA ASN A 210 6.04 2.90 25.15
C ASN A 210 5.51 3.66 23.90
N GLU A 211 4.63 4.65 24.10
CA GLU A 211 3.98 5.43 23.07
C GLU A 211 4.96 6.20 22.15
N ASN A 212 6.21 6.40 22.58
CA ASN A 212 7.24 7.09 21.81
C ASN A 212 8.11 6.14 20.96
N GLN A 213 7.80 4.85 20.91
CA GLN A 213 8.55 3.87 20.11
C GLN A 213 7.67 3.23 19.04
N ILE A 214 8.28 2.96 17.90
CA ILE A 214 7.64 2.28 16.75
C ILE A 214 6.31 2.94 16.37
N THR A 215 6.36 4.26 16.18
CA THR A 215 5.18 5.10 15.92
C THR A 215 4.70 5.02 14.46
N ASN A 216 5.56 4.60 13.54
CA ASN A 216 5.26 4.51 12.10
C ASN A 216 4.72 3.13 11.68
N PHE A 217 4.56 2.21 12.62
CA PHE A 217 4.08 0.85 12.36
C PHE A 217 2.84 0.49 13.16
N ASN A 218 1.88 -0.14 12.50
CA ASN A 218 0.97 -1.06 13.14
C ASN A 218 1.65 -2.41 13.30
N ILE A 219 1.36 -3.16 14.37
CA ILE A 219 1.88 -4.51 14.58
C ILE A 219 0.74 -5.51 14.68
N SER A 220 0.98 -6.73 14.19
CA SER A 220 0.04 -7.84 14.28
C SER A 220 0.77 -9.15 14.58
N VAL A 221 0.11 -10.04 15.29
CA VAL A 221 0.61 -11.39 15.55
C VAL A 221 -0.03 -12.36 14.57
N GLY A 222 0.81 -13.11 13.85
CA GLY A 222 0.36 -14.19 12.97
C GLY A 222 0.02 -15.43 13.78
N ILE A 223 -1.25 -15.75 13.92
CA ILE A 223 -1.74 -16.88 14.70
C ILE A 223 -1.70 -18.15 13.86
N THR A 224 -1.23 -19.27 14.48
CA THR A 224 -1.19 -20.58 13.84
C THR A 224 -2.36 -21.46 14.31
N ASP A 225 -2.75 -22.46 13.49
CA ASP A 225 -3.77 -23.45 13.90
C ASP A 225 -3.36 -24.22 15.16
N ALA A 226 -2.07 -24.50 15.32
CA ALA A 226 -1.55 -25.16 16.51
C ALA A 226 -1.78 -24.33 17.77
N PHE A 227 -1.55 -23.02 17.68
CA PHE A 227 -1.85 -22.08 18.76
C PHE A 227 -3.34 -22.06 19.09
N MET A 228 -4.21 -21.97 18.05
CA MET A 228 -5.67 -21.97 18.27
C MET A 228 -6.16 -23.25 18.92
N ARG A 229 -5.68 -24.42 18.49
CA ARG A 229 -6.01 -25.70 19.14
C ARG A 229 -5.57 -25.73 20.62
N ALA A 230 -4.43 -25.14 20.94
CA ALA A 230 -3.97 -25.07 22.35
C ALA A 230 -4.85 -24.13 23.18
N VAL A 231 -5.32 -23.03 22.62
CA VAL A 231 -6.27 -22.10 23.27
C VAL A 231 -7.60 -22.82 23.55
N GLU A 232 -8.17 -23.50 22.55
CA GLU A 232 -9.41 -24.26 22.67
C GLU A 232 -9.32 -25.36 23.74
N ALA A 233 -8.22 -26.12 23.74
CA ALA A 233 -7.97 -27.16 24.73
C ALA A 233 -7.91 -26.58 26.15
N ARG A 234 -7.29 -25.41 26.35
CA ARG A 234 -7.19 -24.73 27.63
C ARG A 234 -8.54 -24.19 28.12
N VAL A 235 -9.35 -23.64 27.22
CA VAL A 235 -10.69 -23.14 27.54
C VAL A 235 -11.64 -24.28 27.93
N SER A 236 -11.48 -25.45 27.29
CA SER A 236 -12.29 -26.63 27.54
C SER A 236 -11.83 -27.44 28.76
N ALA A 237 -10.65 -27.17 29.35
CA ALA A 237 -10.17 -27.83 30.53
C ALA A 237 -10.95 -27.34 31.76
N PRO A 238 -11.44 -28.24 32.64
CA PRO A 238 -12.06 -27.82 33.89
C PRO A 238 -11.07 -27.00 34.72
N ALA A 239 -11.55 -25.90 35.33
CA ALA A 239 -10.74 -25.06 36.19
C ALA A 239 -10.10 -25.97 37.26
N ALA A 240 -8.76 -26.05 37.28
CA ALA A 240 -8.05 -26.77 38.32
C ALA A 240 -8.49 -26.15 39.65
N GLY A 241 -9.21 -26.93 40.45
CA GLY A 241 -9.67 -26.49 41.76
C GLY A 241 -8.50 -25.97 42.59
N LYS A 242 -8.70 -24.79 43.18
CA LYS A 242 -7.80 -24.21 44.17
C LYS A 242 -7.87 -25.03 45.46
#